data_b45e2c012aa889ce42f9e4bfb7f48b71
#
_entry.id   b45e2c012aa889ce42f9e4bfb7f48b71
#
_cell.length_a   1.000
_cell.length_b   1.000
_cell.length_c   1.000
_cell.angle_alpha   90.00
_cell.angle_beta   90.00
_cell.angle_gamma   90.00
#
_symmetry.space_group_name_H-M   'P 1'
#
loop_
_entity.id
_entity.type
_entity.pdbx_description
1 polymer ?
#
loop_
_entity_poly.entity_id
_entity_poly.type
_entity_poly.pdbx_seq_one_letter_code
_entity_poly.pdbx_strand_id
1 'polypeptide(L)'
;MSTTDKQYDESIRTCKEIFLKKAKDYGTAWRVLRTISIVDQIFIKAQRIRTIQEKGEQKITDGIASEFNGIINYAVIGSIQLELTENNPEEMPLEKVSDLYDKYSGTAKKLMQDKNHDYGEAWRSMSQESLVDLILMKLQRIRQILNNEGKTIMSDGIDAN
;
A
#
# COMPACT_ATOMS: atom_id res chain seq x y z
N MET A 1 -7.14 -11.50 -20.64
CA MET A 1 -6.42 -10.71 -19.62
C MET A 1 -5.78 -9.49 -20.27
N SER A 2 -6.08 -8.31 -19.77
CA SER A 2 -5.54 -7.07 -20.30
C SER A 2 -4.04 -6.91 -19.99
N THR A 3 -3.38 -5.98 -20.69
CA THR A 3 -1.99 -5.63 -20.41
C THR A 3 -1.83 -5.13 -18.97
N THR A 4 -2.78 -4.32 -18.49
CA THR A 4 -2.78 -3.81 -17.12
C THR A 4 -2.89 -4.93 -16.11
N ASP A 5 -3.74 -5.94 -16.35
CA ASP A 5 -3.84 -7.10 -15.46
C ASP A 5 -2.50 -7.82 -15.33
N LYS A 6 -1.82 -8.04 -16.44
CA LYS A 6 -0.50 -8.71 -16.45
C LYS A 6 0.54 -7.89 -15.70
N GLN A 7 0.57 -6.58 -15.92
CA GLN A 7 1.49 -5.66 -15.23
C GLN A 7 1.21 -5.62 -13.73
N TYR A 8 -0.06 -5.61 -13.34
CA TYR A 8 -0.46 -5.67 -11.95
C TYR A 8 0.03 -6.96 -11.29
N ASP A 9 -0.26 -8.10 -11.91
CA ASP A 9 0.12 -9.41 -11.38
C ASP A 9 1.64 -9.54 -11.24
N GLU A 10 2.40 -9.03 -12.19
CA GLU A 10 3.86 -9.03 -12.13
C GLU A 10 4.39 -8.15 -10.99
N SER A 11 3.85 -6.95 -10.83
CA SER A 11 4.22 -6.04 -9.76
C SER A 11 3.89 -6.62 -8.38
N ILE A 12 2.70 -7.19 -8.22
CA ILE A 12 2.28 -7.83 -6.97
C ILE A 12 3.14 -9.05 -6.66
N ARG A 13 3.49 -9.85 -7.67
CA ARG A 13 4.38 -10.99 -7.46
C ARG A 13 5.72 -10.55 -6.90
N THR A 14 6.33 -9.51 -7.46
CA THR A 14 7.59 -8.93 -6.97
C THR A 14 7.44 -8.44 -5.52
N CYS A 15 6.39 -7.69 -5.25
CA CYS A 15 6.12 -7.17 -3.89
C CYS A 15 5.91 -8.30 -2.89
N LYS A 16 5.12 -9.32 -3.26
CA LYS A 16 4.85 -10.46 -2.39
C LYS A 16 6.10 -11.27 -2.09
N GLU A 17 6.98 -11.48 -3.08
CA GLU A 17 8.26 -12.16 -2.85
C GLU A 17 9.10 -11.44 -1.79
N ILE A 18 9.19 -10.12 -1.87
CA ILE A 18 9.88 -9.29 -0.87
C ILE A 18 9.22 -9.44 0.50
N PHE A 19 7.91 -9.34 0.54
CA PHE A 19 7.11 -9.47 1.76
C PHE A 19 7.35 -10.82 2.45
N LEU A 20 7.30 -11.92 1.69
CA LEU A 20 7.50 -13.27 2.24
C LEU A 20 8.95 -13.51 2.69
N LYS A 21 9.93 -12.97 1.98
CA LYS A 21 11.34 -13.06 2.40
C LYS A 21 11.55 -12.34 3.72
N LYS A 22 11.00 -11.13 3.88
CA LYS A 22 11.07 -10.40 5.14
C LYS A 22 10.33 -11.14 6.26
N ALA A 23 9.21 -11.79 5.95
CA ALA A 23 8.48 -12.57 6.93
C ALA A 23 9.28 -13.78 7.42
N LYS A 24 10.15 -14.35 6.60
CA LYS A 24 11.07 -15.43 7.04
C LYS A 24 12.10 -14.91 8.03
N ASP A 25 12.56 -13.66 7.89
CA ASP A 25 13.54 -13.07 8.78
C ASP A 25 12.90 -12.51 10.07
N TYR A 26 11.77 -11.82 9.94
CA TYR A 26 11.18 -11.03 11.03
C TYR A 26 9.81 -11.53 11.48
N GLY A 27 9.29 -12.61 10.88
CA GLY A 27 7.93 -13.05 11.14
C GLY A 27 6.91 -11.97 10.75
N THR A 28 5.91 -11.81 11.59
CA THR A 28 4.90 -10.76 11.42
C THR A 28 5.12 -9.61 12.40
N ALA A 29 6.36 -9.13 12.50
CA ALA A 29 6.73 -8.06 13.43
C ALA A 29 5.89 -6.78 13.24
N TRP A 30 5.38 -6.53 12.04
CA TRP A 30 4.50 -5.41 11.72
C TRP A 30 3.14 -5.46 12.44
N ARG A 31 2.79 -6.60 13.05
CA ARG A 31 1.54 -6.72 13.84
C ARG A 31 1.48 -5.72 15.01
N VAL A 32 2.61 -5.26 15.51
CA VAL A 32 2.64 -4.27 16.59
C VAL A 32 2.29 -2.85 16.11
N LEU A 33 2.26 -2.60 14.81
CA LEU A 33 2.04 -1.26 14.27
C LEU A 33 0.58 -0.84 14.37
N ARG A 34 0.36 0.33 14.92
CA ARG A 34 -0.94 1.01 14.86
C ARG A 34 -1.15 1.60 13.46
N THR A 35 -2.39 1.90 13.13
CA THR A 35 -2.74 2.51 11.82
C THR A 35 -1.89 3.75 11.54
N ILE A 36 -1.73 4.65 12.50
CA ILE A 36 -0.93 5.87 12.30
C ILE A 36 0.53 5.55 11.98
N SER A 37 1.09 4.50 12.57
CA SER A 37 2.47 4.10 12.31
C SER A 37 2.64 3.56 10.89
N ILE A 38 1.67 2.82 10.39
CA ILE A 38 1.65 2.34 9.00
C ILE A 38 1.55 3.53 8.04
N VAL A 39 0.67 4.47 8.33
CA VAL A 39 0.53 5.72 7.55
C VAL A 39 1.87 6.45 7.47
N ASP A 40 2.57 6.57 8.61
CA ASP A 40 3.88 7.25 8.65
C ASP A 40 4.94 6.52 7.85
N GLN A 41 4.94 5.17 7.85
CA GLN A 41 5.86 4.39 7.02
C GLN A 41 5.63 4.63 5.53
N ILE A 42 4.38 4.68 5.09
CA ILE A 42 4.05 4.99 3.70
C ILE A 42 4.42 6.45 3.39
N PHE A 43 4.13 7.37 4.30
CA PHE A 43 4.44 8.79 4.16
C PHE A 43 5.93 9.02 3.91
N ILE A 44 6.81 8.42 4.70
CA ILE A 44 8.26 8.58 4.54
C ILE A 44 8.71 8.15 3.15
N LYS A 45 8.18 7.03 2.66
CA LYS A 45 8.52 6.50 1.32
C LYS A 45 8.01 7.42 0.22
N ALA A 46 6.78 7.89 0.31
CA ALA A 46 6.21 8.81 -0.66
C ALA A 46 6.97 10.15 -0.67
N GLN A 47 7.34 10.68 0.50
CA GLN A 47 8.15 11.89 0.61
C GLN A 47 9.54 11.72 -0.01
N ARG A 48 10.15 10.56 0.17
CA ARG A 48 11.45 10.30 -0.47
C ARG A 48 11.34 10.30 -2.00
N ILE A 49 10.29 9.68 -2.53
CA ILE A 49 10.04 9.69 -3.99
C ILE A 49 9.89 11.14 -4.47
N ARG A 50 9.06 11.93 -3.79
CA ARG A 50 8.83 13.34 -4.13
C ARG A 50 10.13 14.15 -4.09
N THR A 51 10.95 13.95 -3.07
CA THR A 51 12.25 14.62 -2.94
C THR A 51 13.18 14.26 -4.11
N ILE A 52 13.24 12.98 -4.50
CA ILE A 52 14.03 12.55 -5.65
C ILE A 52 13.51 13.17 -6.93
N GLN A 53 12.18 13.20 -7.12
CA GLN A 53 11.56 13.86 -8.29
C GLN A 53 11.90 15.34 -8.39
N GLU A 54 11.88 16.05 -7.26
CA GLU A 54 12.17 17.49 -7.21
C GLU A 54 13.66 17.81 -7.39
N LYS A 55 14.54 17.03 -6.76
CA LYS A 55 16.00 17.28 -6.79
C LYS A 55 16.71 16.59 -7.95
N GLY A 56 16.13 15.54 -8.50
CA GLY A 56 16.75 14.76 -9.57
C GLY A 56 17.96 13.93 -9.13
N GLU A 57 18.19 13.78 -7.82
CA GLU A 57 19.32 13.01 -7.29
C GLU A 57 18.92 12.22 -6.04
N GLN A 58 19.64 11.13 -5.78
CA GLN A 58 19.50 10.33 -4.56
C GLN A 58 20.86 9.94 -4.03
N LYS A 59 21.01 9.88 -2.71
CA LYS A 59 22.25 9.47 -2.04
C LYS A 59 22.21 8.02 -1.57
N ILE A 60 21.03 7.47 -1.34
CA ILE A 60 20.83 6.08 -0.96
C ILE A 60 20.60 5.28 -2.25
N THR A 61 21.18 4.07 -2.35
CA THR A 61 21.16 3.27 -3.57
C THR A 61 19.76 2.77 -3.96
N ASP A 62 18.87 2.56 -2.98
CA ASP A 62 17.51 2.12 -3.25
C ASP A 62 16.76 3.16 -4.10
N GLY A 63 16.21 2.71 -5.21
CA GLY A 63 15.54 3.58 -6.16
C GLY A 63 14.06 3.82 -5.85
N ILE A 64 13.43 4.63 -6.70
CA ILE A 64 12.00 4.97 -6.62
C ILE A 64 11.13 3.71 -6.68
N ALA A 65 11.48 2.73 -7.54
CA ALA A 65 10.73 1.48 -7.66
C ALA A 65 10.71 0.72 -6.32
N SER A 66 11.82 0.67 -5.60
CA SER A 66 11.91 0.06 -4.27
C SER A 66 10.97 0.74 -3.27
N GLU A 67 10.88 2.07 -3.30
CA GLU A 67 9.96 2.82 -2.44
C GLU A 67 8.50 2.53 -2.78
N PHE A 68 8.13 2.45 -4.05
CA PHE A 68 6.78 2.07 -4.45
C PHE A 68 6.43 0.65 -3.98
N ASN A 69 7.35 -0.29 -4.11
CA ASN A 69 7.14 -1.66 -3.61
C ASN A 69 6.90 -1.66 -2.09
N GLY A 70 7.65 -0.87 -1.35
CA GLY A 70 7.46 -0.70 0.08
C GLY A 70 6.10 -0.09 0.43
N ILE A 71 5.65 0.90 -0.34
CA ILE A 71 4.33 1.52 -0.18
C ILE A 71 3.23 0.47 -0.38
N ILE A 72 3.32 -0.33 -1.44
CA ILE A 72 2.36 -1.40 -1.71
C ILE A 72 2.31 -2.38 -0.53
N ASN A 73 3.46 -2.84 -0.06
CA ASN A 73 3.50 -3.80 1.03
C ASN A 73 2.95 -3.23 2.34
N TYR A 74 3.26 -1.99 2.70
CA TYR A 74 2.66 -1.36 3.88
C TYR A 74 1.16 -1.11 3.71
N ALA A 75 0.67 -0.81 2.51
CA ALA A 75 -0.76 -0.69 2.25
C ALA A 75 -1.48 -2.02 2.45
N VAL A 76 -0.88 -3.12 1.98
CA VAL A 76 -1.41 -4.48 2.22
C VAL A 76 -1.38 -4.80 3.72
N ILE A 77 -0.28 -4.53 4.41
CA ILE A 77 -0.16 -4.69 5.87
C ILE A 77 -1.26 -3.90 6.58
N GLY A 78 -1.48 -2.66 6.17
CA GLY A 78 -2.53 -1.81 6.73
C GLY A 78 -3.91 -2.43 6.58
N SER A 79 -4.22 -2.95 5.40
CA SER A 79 -5.48 -3.64 5.14
C SER A 79 -5.64 -4.89 6.01
N ILE A 80 -4.58 -5.67 6.14
CA ILE A 80 -4.56 -6.86 7.03
C ILE A 80 -4.81 -6.45 8.48
N GLN A 81 -4.13 -5.41 8.96
CA GLN A 81 -4.27 -4.92 10.34
C GLN A 81 -5.69 -4.42 10.64
N LEU A 82 -6.37 -3.84 9.67
CA LEU A 82 -7.76 -3.40 9.84
C LEU A 82 -8.73 -4.58 10.00
N GLU A 83 -8.42 -5.75 9.43
CA GLU A 83 -9.23 -6.96 9.60
C GLU A 83 -8.94 -7.65 10.93
N LEU A 84 -7.67 -7.70 11.35
CA LEU A 84 -7.23 -8.43 12.54
C LEU A 84 -7.55 -7.63 13.82
N THR A 85 -7.74 -8.36 14.92
CA THR A 85 -8.04 -7.78 16.23
C THR A 85 -6.96 -8.13 17.25
N GLU A 86 -7.06 -7.60 18.46
CA GLU A 86 -6.18 -7.92 19.59
C GLU A 86 -6.19 -9.42 19.93
N ASN A 87 -7.26 -10.12 19.59
CA ASN A 87 -7.38 -11.57 19.82
C ASN A 87 -6.55 -12.39 18.83
N ASN A 88 -6.10 -11.80 17.73
CA ASN A 88 -5.20 -12.46 16.80
C ASN A 88 -3.76 -12.35 17.30
N PRO A 89 -2.95 -13.45 17.17
CA PRO A 89 -1.58 -13.41 17.67
C PRO A 89 -0.72 -12.41 16.91
N GLU A 90 0.30 -11.88 17.58
CA GLU A 90 1.29 -11.01 16.94
C GLU A 90 2.15 -11.80 15.95
N GLU A 91 2.51 -13.03 16.28
CA GLU A 91 3.23 -13.91 15.37
C GLU A 91 2.25 -14.86 14.71
N MET A 92 2.12 -14.75 13.39
CA MET A 92 1.17 -15.52 12.60
C MET A 92 1.88 -16.51 11.67
N PRO A 93 1.27 -17.66 11.38
CA PRO A 93 1.83 -18.60 10.40
C PRO A 93 1.98 -17.95 9.02
N LEU A 94 3.10 -18.24 8.36
CA LEU A 94 3.42 -17.67 7.04
C LEU A 94 2.33 -17.95 6.00
N GLU A 95 1.76 -19.15 6.02
CA GLU A 95 0.68 -19.53 5.11
C GLU A 95 -0.54 -18.63 5.26
N LYS A 96 -0.96 -18.37 6.50
CA LYS A 96 -2.11 -17.48 6.77
C LYS A 96 -1.84 -16.06 6.29
N VAL A 97 -0.64 -15.55 6.52
CA VAL A 97 -0.22 -14.21 6.10
C VAL A 97 -0.18 -14.13 4.57
N SER A 98 0.31 -15.16 3.91
CA SER A 98 0.31 -15.25 2.45
C SER A 98 -1.11 -15.18 1.89
N ASP A 99 -2.05 -15.91 2.49
CA ASP A 99 -3.46 -15.89 2.06
C ASP A 99 -4.09 -14.51 2.26
N LEU A 100 -3.81 -13.84 3.38
CA LEU A 100 -4.28 -12.48 3.62
C LEU A 100 -3.70 -11.48 2.62
N TYR A 101 -2.43 -11.64 2.28
CA TYR A 101 -1.79 -10.81 1.24
C TYR A 101 -2.53 -10.96 -0.09
N ASP A 102 -2.81 -12.19 -0.51
CA ASP A 102 -3.53 -12.47 -1.75
C ASP A 102 -4.95 -11.92 -1.72
N LYS A 103 -5.63 -12.01 -0.59
CA LYS A 103 -6.97 -11.46 -0.41
C LYS A 103 -7.00 -9.96 -0.69
N TYR A 104 -6.11 -9.19 -0.08
CA TYR A 104 -6.13 -7.74 -0.19
C TYR A 104 -5.56 -7.24 -1.52
N SER A 105 -4.53 -7.87 -2.04
CA SER A 105 -4.04 -7.55 -3.38
C SER A 105 -5.08 -7.89 -4.45
N GLY A 106 -5.86 -8.96 -4.26
CA GLY A 106 -6.97 -9.33 -5.14
C GLY A 106 -8.13 -8.33 -5.08
N THR A 107 -8.46 -7.84 -3.89
CA THR A 107 -9.47 -6.79 -3.72
C THR A 107 -9.06 -5.51 -4.44
N ALA A 108 -7.81 -5.09 -4.31
CA ALA A 108 -7.28 -3.93 -5.00
C ALA A 108 -7.27 -4.12 -6.53
N LYS A 109 -6.92 -5.32 -7.01
CA LYS A 109 -6.98 -5.65 -8.43
C LYS A 109 -8.39 -5.50 -8.99
N LYS A 110 -9.37 -6.04 -8.28
CA LYS A 110 -10.77 -5.93 -8.70
C LYS A 110 -11.22 -4.47 -8.82
N LEU A 111 -10.88 -3.65 -7.84
CA LEU A 111 -11.18 -2.22 -7.87
C LEU A 111 -10.49 -1.53 -9.06
N MET A 112 -9.23 -1.86 -9.31
CA MET A 112 -8.49 -1.35 -10.47
C MET A 112 -9.19 -1.73 -11.79
N GLN A 113 -9.61 -2.98 -11.94
CA GLN A 113 -10.30 -3.44 -13.13
C GLN A 113 -11.61 -2.69 -13.36
N ASP A 114 -12.39 -2.49 -12.31
CA ASP A 114 -13.66 -1.75 -12.40
C ASP A 114 -13.42 -0.28 -12.79
N LYS A 115 -12.40 0.36 -12.22
CA LYS A 115 -12.02 1.73 -12.58
C LYS A 115 -11.49 1.83 -14.01
N ASN A 116 -10.67 0.89 -14.45
CA ASN A 116 -10.17 0.88 -15.82
C ASN A 116 -11.28 0.68 -16.84
N HIS A 117 -12.29 -0.11 -16.50
CA HIS A 117 -13.47 -0.26 -17.36
C HIS A 117 -14.15 1.10 -17.61
N ASP A 118 -14.31 1.90 -16.57
CA ASP A 118 -15.02 3.18 -16.66
C ASP A 118 -14.14 4.31 -17.22
N TYR A 119 -12.86 4.35 -16.83
CA TYR A 119 -11.95 5.44 -17.18
C TYR A 119 -11.02 5.15 -18.36
N GLY A 120 -11.07 3.95 -18.92
CA GLY A 120 -10.28 3.60 -20.11
C GLY A 120 -8.77 3.71 -19.90
N GLU A 121 -8.26 3.36 -18.73
CA GLU A 121 -6.84 3.42 -18.39
C GLU A 121 -6.24 4.84 -18.45
N ALA A 122 -7.04 5.86 -18.17
CA ALA A 122 -6.58 7.25 -18.18
C ALA A 122 -5.34 7.50 -17.29
N TRP A 123 -5.14 6.70 -16.25
CA TRP A 123 -3.97 6.79 -15.36
C TRP A 123 -2.63 6.68 -16.10
N ARG A 124 -2.59 6.02 -17.26
CA ARG A 124 -1.36 5.90 -18.06
C ARG A 124 -0.87 7.25 -18.59
N SER A 125 -1.76 8.22 -18.69
CA SER A 125 -1.43 9.59 -19.12
C SER A 125 -1.09 10.52 -17.95
N MET A 126 -1.20 10.04 -16.73
CA MET A 126 -0.85 10.82 -15.54
C MET A 126 0.67 10.81 -15.31
N SER A 127 1.19 11.89 -14.76
CA SER A 127 2.58 11.97 -14.35
C SER A 127 2.84 11.14 -13.09
N GLN A 128 4.07 10.65 -12.93
CA GLN A 128 4.47 9.97 -11.71
C GLN A 128 4.32 10.90 -10.49
N GLU A 129 4.62 12.19 -10.65
CA GLU A 129 4.46 13.20 -9.61
C GLU A 129 3.02 13.29 -9.11
N SER A 130 2.05 13.28 -10.03
CA SER A 130 0.62 13.29 -9.66
C SER A 130 0.21 12.05 -8.90
N LEU A 131 0.73 10.89 -9.27
CA LEU A 131 0.45 9.63 -8.55
C LEU A 131 0.97 9.69 -7.12
N VAL A 132 2.16 10.22 -6.91
CA VAL A 132 2.74 10.40 -5.56
C VAL A 132 1.92 11.39 -4.74
N ASP A 133 1.48 12.50 -5.34
CA ASP A 133 0.63 13.47 -4.67
C ASP A 133 -0.70 12.86 -4.24
N LEU A 134 -1.30 11.99 -5.06
CA LEU A 134 -2.52 11.27 -4.69
C LEU A 134 -2.30 10.33 -3.50
N ILE A 135 -1.17 9.64 -3.45
CA ILE A 135 -0.81 8.82 -2.30
C ILE A 135 -0.73 9.68 -1.04
N LEU A 136 -0.01 10.80 -1.09
CA LEU A 136 0.13 11.73 0.04
C LEU A 136 -1.23 12.28 0.48
N MET A 137 -2.10 12.62 -0.46
CA MET A 137 -3.45 13.08 -0.17
C MET A 137 -4.27 12.02 0.57
N LYS A 138 -4.22 10.77 0.13
CA LYS A 138 -4.95 9.67 0.79
C LYS A 138 -4.42 9.43 2.21
N LEU A 139 -3.13 9.54 2.42
CA LEU A 139 -2.54 9.45 3.76
C LEU A 139 -3.05 10.56 4.67
N GLN A 140 -3.16 11.78 4.14
CA GLN A 140 -3.72 12.90 4.89
C GLN A 140 -5.19 12.68 5.22
N ARG A 141 -5.97 12.11 4.30
CA ARG A 141 -7.36 11.71 4.56
C ARG A 141 -7.45 10.72 5.71
N ILE A 142 -6.61 9.71 5.73
CA ILE A 142 -6.58 8.72 6.81
C ILE A 142 -6.25 9.39 8.15
N ARG A 143 -5.27 10.30 8.18
CA ARG A 143 -4.94 11.06 9.39
C ARG A 143 -6.12 11.86 9.91
N GLN A 144 -6.87 12.51 9.02
CA GLN A 144 -8.06 13.28 9.40
C GLN A 144 -9.17 12.37 9.95
N ILE A 145 -9.38 11.20 9.32
CA ILE A 145 -10.35 10.22 9.81
C ILE A 145 -9.95 9.72 11.21
N LEU A 146 -8.67 9.43 11.43
CA LEU A 146 -8.15 9.02 12.74
C LEU A 146 -8.36 10.11 13.79
N ASN A 147 -8.14 11.37 13.44
CA ASN A 147 -8.40 12.51 14.32
C ASN A 147 -9.88 12.68 14.68
N ASN A 148 -10.77 12.15 13.83
CA ASN A 148 -12.22 12.14 14.05
C ASN A 148 -12.71 10.76 14.54
N GLU A 149 -11.89 10.07 15.34
CA GLU A 149 -12.21 8.79 15.96
C GLU A 149 -12.60 7.68 14.96
N GLY A 150 -12.05 7.73 13.74
CA GLY A 150 -12.32 6.76 12.70
C GLY A 150 -13.65 6.98 11.96
N LYS A 151 -14.32 8.09 12.17
CA LYS A 151 -15.66 8.35 11.63
C LYS A 151 -15.62 9.26 10.41
N THR A 152 -16.50 8.99 9.46
CA THR A 152 -16.77 9.86 8.30
C THR A 152 -18.26 10.18 8.22
N ILE A 153 -18.62 11.29 7.58
CA ILE A 153 -20.03 11.69 7.38
C ILE A 153 -20.57 11.09 6.08
N MET A 154 -19.85 11.23 4.97
CA MET A 154 -20.26 10.77 3.64
C MET A 154 -19.16 10.13 2.83
N SER A 155 -17.91 10.30 3.25
CA SER A 155 -16.74 9.81 2.52
C SER A 155 -16.40 8.37 2.91
N ASP A 156 -15.59 7.73 2.08
CA ASP A 156 -15.05 6.41 2.36
C ASP A 156 -14.22 6.41 3.65
N GLY A 157 -14.18 5.26 4.33
CA GLY A 157 -13.42 5.08 5.55
C GLY A 157 -11.92 4.83 5.30
N ILE A 158 -11.22 4.45 6.36
CA ILE A 158 -9.77 4.20 6.32
C ILE A 158 -9.42 3.08 5.34
N ASP A 159 -10.19 2.01 5.33
CA ASP A 159 -9.94 0.83 4.49
C ASP A 159 -9.90 1.14 2.99
N ALA A 160 -10.75 2.06 2.52
CA ALA A 160 -10.84 2.45 1.12
C ALA A 160 -9.73 3.45 0.71
N ASN A 161 -9.15 4.16 1.65
CA ASN A 161 -8.10 5.13 1.40
C ASN A 161 -6.72 4.50 1.42
#